data_68c657ddf2a129524e93c8fb9cdd69fa
#
_entry.id   68c657ddf2a129524e93c8fb9cdd69fa
#
_cell.length_a   1.000
_cell.length_b   1.000
_cell.length_c   1.000
_cell.angle_alpha   90.00
_cell.angle_beta   90.00
_cell.angle_gamma   90.00
#
_symmetry.space_group_name_H-M   'P 1'
#
loop_
_entity.id
_entity.type
_entity.pdbx_description
1 polymer ?
#
loop_
_entity_poly.entity_id
_entity_poly.type
_entity_poly.pdbx_seq_one_letter_code
_entity_poly.pdbx_strand_id
1 'polypeptide(L)'
;VEGAITLVMFTLILMAVNVQVENSDDRVSYRLGPEDSAYDIIQELKYGDVVTSNIKNLDSSDNLEVVYIPVEESAKAMENGSIDWDYITSLGEHYVVGPGAEIEIITESYHVYYLIVVHNPSTTAGDVLEVSVDNEFSENKMWQAIILSIPSLWMTAYVLYRLKRLKANSRSILDSSPSHLWVEEE
;
A
#
# COMPACT_ATOMS: atom_id res chain seq x y z
N VAL A 1 17.61 -20.47 27.11
CA VAL A 1 16.34 -20.88 26.48
C VAL A 1 15.45 -19.67 26.20
N GLU A 2 15.24 -18.77 27.19
CA GLU A 2 14.36 -17.60 27.05
C GLU A 2 14.81 -16.61 25.97
N GLY A 3 16.12 -16.36 25.81
CA GLY A 3 16.65 -15.49 24.76
C GLY A 3 16.46 -16.05 23.33
N ALA A 4 16.51 -17.38 23.19
CA ALA A 4 16.24 -18.03 21.92
C ALA A 4 14.78 -17.91 21.49
N ILE A 5 13.84 -18.04 22.43
CA ILE A 5 12.40 -17.87 22.18
C ILE A 5 12.11 -16.44 21.74
N THR A 6 12.70 -15.43 22.41
CA THR A 6 12.52 -14.02 22.05
C THR A 6 13.07 -13.73 20.65
N LEU A 7 14.22 -14.29 20.29
CA LEU A 7 14.81 -14.15 18.98
C LEU A 7 13.95 -14.79 17.89
N VAL A 8 13.43 -15.99 18.13
CA VAL A 8 12.55 -16.71 17.20
C VAL A 8 11.24 -15.93 16.99
N MET A 9 10.64 -15.40 18.05
CA MET A 9 9.43 -14.59 17.94
C MET A 9 9.68 -13.30 17.17
N PHE A 10 10.80 -12.62 17.42
CA PHE A 10 11.17 -11.42 16.67
C PHE A 10 11.42 -11.72 15.20
N THR A 11 12.07 -12.84 14.88
CA THR A 11 12.29 -13.27 13.49
C THR A 11 10.99 -13.63 12.79
N LEU A 12 10.06 -14.31 13.48
CA LEU A 12 8.72 -14.61 12.92
C LEU A 12 7.91 -13.34 12.65
N ILE A 13 8.01 -12.33 13.50
CA ILE A 13 7.36 -11.04 13.30
C ILE A 13 7.98 -10.30 12.12
N LEU A 14 9.31 -10.28 12.01
CA LEU A 14 9.99 -9.70 10.85
C LEU A 14 9.62 -10.42 9.55
N MET A 15 9.47 -11.76 9.58
CA MET A 15 8.99 -12.52 8.43
C MET A 15 7.52 -12.21 8.11
N ALA A 16 6.67 -12.04 9.11
CA ALA A 16 5.26 -11.68 8.92
C ALA A 16 5.10 -10.25 8.35
N VAL A 17 6.00 -9.33 8.69
CA VAL A 17 6.03 -7.97 8.13
C VAL A 17 6.50 -7.97 6.67
N ASN A 18 7.35 -8.94 6.29
CA ASN A 18 7.79 -9.15 4.89
C ASN A 18 6.83 -10.03 4.07
N VAL A 19 5.66 -10.42 4.61
CA VAL A 19 4.66 -11.16 3.85
C VAL A 19 4.11 -10.26 2.75
N GLN A 20 4.54 -10.60 1.58
CA GLN A 20 4.08 -10.30 0.22
C GLN A 20 2.96 -9.25 0.13
N VAL A 21 3.31 -8.13 -0.46
CA VAL A 21 2.40 -7.30 -1.22
C VAL A 21 1.71 -8.25 -2.22
N GLU A 22 0.45 -8.54 -2.00
CA GLU A 22 -0.37 -9.22 -2.98
C GLU A 22 -0.69 -8.14 -4.02
N ASN A 23 0.13 -8.07 -5.07
CA ASN A 23 -0.16 -7.27 -6.23
C ASN A 23 -1.35 -7.93 -6.92
N SER A 24 -2.52 -7.36 -6.80
CA SER A 24 -3.60 -7.65 -7.72
C SER A 24 -3.36 -6.78 -8.95
N ASP A 25 -2.79 -7.36 -10.00
CA ASP A 25 -2.71 -6.74 -11.31
C ASP A 25 -4.11 -6.79 -11.93
N ASP A 26 -4.77 -5.64 -12.00
CA ASP A 26 -6.03 -5.52 -12.74
C ASP A 26 -5.74 -4.77 -14.05
N ARG A 27 -5.53 -5.56 -15.09
CA ARG A 27 -5.24 -5.04 -16.41
C ARG A 27 -6.48 -5.02 -17.28
N VAL A 28 -6.88 -3.83 -17.70
CA VAL A 28 -8.02 -3.62 -18.59
C VAL A 28 -7.52 -3.03 -19.92
N SER A 29 -8.11 -3.49 -21.03
CA SER A 29 -7.83 -2.92 -22.34
C SER A 29 -9.11 -2.34 -22.93
N TYR A 30 -9.02 -1.11 -23.38
CA TYR A 30 -10.11 -0.39 -24.02
C TYR A 30 -9.83 -0.21 -25.51
N ARG A 31 -10.90 -0.18 -26.27
CA ARG A 31 -10.88 0.15 -27.70
C ARG A 31 -11.86 1.29 -27.93
N LEU A 32 -11.31 2.48 -28.14
CA LEU A 32 -12.07 3.73 -28.21
C LEU A 32 -12.24 4.17 -29.64
N GLY A 33 -13.48 4.33 -30.09
CA GLY A 33 -13.79 5.01 -31.34
C GLY A 33 -13.53 6.50 -31.26
N PRO A 34 -13.74 7.26 -32.37
CA PRO A 34 -13.59 8.71 -32.38
C PRO A 34 -14.50 9.39 -31.34
N GLU A 35 -13.95 10.35 -30.60
CA GLU A 35 -14.63 11.06 -29.51
C GLU A 35 -15.20 10.15 -28.39
N ASP A 36 -14.74 8.90 -28.35
CA ASP A 36 -15.19 7.93 -27.34
C ASP A 36 -14.32 8.00 -26.08
N SER A 37 -14.94 7.65 -24.95
CA SER A 37 -14.26 7.65 -23.67
C SER A 37 -14.56 6.38 -22.89
N ALA A 38 -13.58 5.90 -22.14
CA ALA A 38 -13.77 4.88 -21.14
C ALA A 38 -13.26 5.37 -19.78
N TYR A 39 -13.72 4.75 -18.72
CA TYR A 39 -13.28 5.09 -17.37
C TYR A 39 -13.01 3.85 -16.53
N ASP A 40 -12.07 4.01 -15.62
CA ASP A 40 -11.76 3.04 -14.59
C ASP A 40 -11.91 3.68 -13.22
N ILE A 41 -12.46 2.93 -12.26
CA ILE A 41 -12.74 3.41 -10.91
C ILE A 41 -11.88 2.63 -9.93
N ILE A 42 -10.96 3.32 -9.28
CA ILE A 42 -10.19 2.76 -8.18
C ILE A 42 -10.99 2.95 -6.90
N GLN A 43 -11.43 1.85 -6.29
CA GLN A 43 -12.33 1.84 -5.14
C GLN A 43 -11.64 1.39 -3.85
N GLU A 44 -12.20 1.83 -2.71
CA GLU A 44 -11.92 1.29 -1.37
C GLU A 44 -10.46 1.39 -0.89
N LEU A 45 -9.75 2.43 -1.28
CA LEU A 45 -8.40 2.67 -0.76
C LEU A 45 -8.46 3.02 0.73
N LYS A 46 -7.70 2.27 1.53
CA LYS A 46 -7.50 2.56 2.95
C LYS A 46 -6.35 3.54 3.12
N TYR A 47 -6.33 4.21 4.27
CA TYR A 47 -5.25 5.15 4.58
C TYR A 47 -3.87 4.51 4.39
N GLY A 48 -3.08 5.12 3.51
CA GLY A 48 -1.72 4.71 3.18
C GLY A 48 -1.61 3.60 2.14
N ASP A 49 -2.71 3.15 1.54
CA ASP A 49 -2.66 2.33 0.34
C ASP A 49 -2.16 3.17 -0.83
N VAL A 50 -1.43 2.55 -1.73
CA VAL A 50 -0.91 3.17 -2.94
C VAL A 50 -1.38 2.37 -4.14
N VAL A 51 -1.90 3.06 -5.14
CA VAL A 51 -2.19 2.47 -6.46
C VAL A 51 -1.29 3.13 -7.49
N THR A 52 -0.61 2.32 -8.25
CA THR A 52 0.16 2.77 -9.42
C THR A 52 -0.61 2.36 -10.65
N SER A 53 -1.10 3.36 -11.40
CA SER A 53 -1.85 3.15 -12.65
C SER A 53 -0.94 3.44 -13.83
N ASN A 54 -0.60 2.40 -14.59
CA ASN A 54 0.17 2.49 -15.82
C ASN A 54 -0.78 2.55 -17.00
N ILE A 55 -0.84 3.68 -17.71
CA ILE A 55 -1.72 3.90 -18.82
C ILE A 55 -0.89 4.00 -20.09
N LYS A 56 -1.09 3.05 -20.98
CA LYS A 56 -0.33 2.93 -22.23
C LYS A 56 -1.20 3.13 -23.45
N ASN A 57 -0.80 4.08 -24.27
CA ASN A 57 -1.33 4.24 -25.61
C ASN A 57 -0.70 3.20 -26.54
N LEU A 58 -1.49 2.22 -27.00
CA LEU A 58 -1.02 1.16 -27.89
C LEU A 58 -1.08 1.56 -29.37
N ASP A 59 -1.70 2.69 -29.66
CA ASP A 59 -1.77 3.21 -31.03
C ASP A 59 -0.42 3.80 -31.49
N SER A 60 -0.20 3.84 -32.79
CA SER A 60 1.04 4.32 -33.41
C SER A 60 0.91 5.72 -34.01
N SER A 61 -0.29 6.26 -34.11
CA SER A 61 -0.57 7.49 -34.84
C SER A 61 -1.16 8.62 -34.02
N ASP A 62 -2.04 8.31 -33.07
CA ASP A 62 -2.86 9.30 -32.41
C ASP A 62 -2.52 9.45 -30.93
N ASN A 63 -2.79 10.65 -30.40
CA ASN A 63 -2.63 10.91 -28.98
C ASN A 63 -3.85 10.39 -28.20
N LEU A 64 -3.59 9.87 -27.00
CA LEU A 64 -4.57 9.55 -26.00
C LEU A 64 -4.66 10.71 -25.01
N GLU A 65 -5.85 11.13 -24.65
CA GLU A 65 -6.08 12.04 -23.54
C GLU A 65 -6.51 11.25 -22.29
N VAL A 66 -5.93 11.61 -21.14
CA VAL A 66 -6.21 10.99 -19.86
C VAL A 66 -6.52 12.06 -18.83
N VAL A 67 -7.60 11.88 -18.09
CA VAL A 67 -7.94 12.74 -16.95
C VAL A 67 -8.00 11.90 -15.68
N TYR A 68 -7.24 12.32 -14.68
CA TYR A 68 -7.24 11.76 -13.36
C TYR A 68 -8.03 12.65 -12.39
N ILE A 69 -9.12 12.13 -11.84
CA ILE A 69 -10.06 12.91 -11.01
C ILE A 69 -10.04 12.38 -9.57
N PRO A 70 -9.71 13.20 -8.57
CA PRO A 70 -9.79 12.82 -7.17
C PRO A 70 -11.26 12.69 -6.71
N VAL A 71 -11.43 12.03 -5.59
CA VAL A 71 -12.67 11.48 -5.04
C VAL A 71 -13.89 12.40 -5.02
N GLU A 72 -13.74 13.61 -4.51
CA GLU A 72 -14.89 14.50 -4.28
C GLU A 72 -15.52 14.98 -5.60
N GLU A 73 -14.70 15.15 -6.61
CA GLU A 73 -15.09 15.55 -7.93
C GLU A 73 -15.60 14.39 -8.80
N SER A 74 -15.08 13.17 -8.58
CA SER A 74 -15.50 11.99 -9.34
C SER A 74 -16.99 11.68 -9.17
N ALA A 75 -17.55 11.90 -7.99
CA ALA A 75 -18.98 11.74 -7.74
C ALA A 75 -19.82 12.69 -8.61
N LYS A 76 -19.36 13.92 -8.82
CA LYS A 76 -20.03 14.90 -9.68
C LYS A 76 -19.96 14.53 -11.14
N ALA A 77 -18.82 13.98 -11.58
CA ALA A 77 -18.65 13.52 -12.94
C ALA A 77 -19.59 12.35 -13.30
N MET A 78 -19.89 11.50 -12.32
CA MET A 78 -20.74 10.31 -12.50
C MET A 78 -22.25 10.60 -12.36
N GLU A 79 -22.66 11.64 -11.62
CA GLU A 79 -24.08 11.97 -11.39
C GLU A 79 -24.86 12.27 -12.68
N ASN A 80 -24.19 12.77 -13.72
CA ASN A 80 -24.83 13.18 -14.94
C ASN A 80 -25.00 12.08 -16.00
N GLY A 81 -24.41 10.90 -15.81
CA GLY A 81 -24.57 9.73 -16.69
C GLY A 81 -24.02 9.88 -18.11
N SER A 82 -23.53 11.05 -18.48
CA SER A 82 -22.81 11.34 -19.72
C SER A 82 -21.49 12.01 -19.40
N ILE A 83 -20.42 11.50 -19.97
CA ILE A 83 -19.08 12.09 -19.85
C ILE A 83 -19.07 13.33 -20.74
N ASP A 84 -19.25 14.51 -20.12
CA ASP A 84 -18.95 15.79 -20.77
C ASP A 84 -17.44 16.03 -20.60
N TRP A 85 -16.70 15.88 -21.69
CA TRP A 85 -15.24 15.96 -21.68
C TRP A 85 -14.73 17.32 -21.19
N ASP A 86 -15.32 18.42 -21.62
CA ASP A 86 -14.94 19.75 -21.18
C ASP A 86 -15.12 19.94 -19.66
N TYR A 87 -16.18 19.34 -19.12
CA TYR A 87 -16.42 19.35 -17.69
C TYR A 87 -15.41 18.50 -16.92
N ILE A 88 -15.14 17.27 -17.40
CA ILE A 88 -14.22 16.33 -16.78
C ILE A 88 -12.80 16.88 -16.73
N THR A 89 -12.31 17.47 -17.83
CA THR A 89 -10.98 18.09 -17.87
C THR A 89 -10.82 19.25 -16.91
N SER A 90 -11.93 19.88 -16.52
CA SER A 90 -11.92 20.95 -15.51
C SER A 90 -11.85 20.44 -14.06
N LEU A 91 -12.13 19.15 -13.81
CA LEU A 91 -12.21 18.57 -12.46
C LEU A 91 -10.90 17.95 -11.99
N GLY A 92 -10.06 17.52 -12.90
CA GLY A 92 -8.89 16.71 -12.56
C GLY A 92 -7.60 17.14 -13.28
N GLU A 93 -6.58 16.32 -13.13
CA GLU A 93 -5.32 16.49 -13.82
C GLU A 93 -5.41 15.88 -15.23
N HIS A 94 -5.07 16.67 -16.25
CA HIS A 94 -5.14 16.29 -17.64
C HIS A 94 -3.76 15.98 -18.23
N TYR A 95 -3.65 14.82 -18.85
CA TYR A 95 -2.44 14.32 -19.49
C TYR A 95 -2.69 13.99 -20.95
N VAL A 96 -1.67 14.19 -21.79
CA VAL A 96 -1.68 13.77 -23.20
C VAL A 96 -0.58 12.73 -23.38
N VAL A 97 -0.98 11.52 -23.77
CA VAL A 97 -0.09 10.37 -23.97
C VAL A 97 0.12 10.16 -25.46
N GLY A 98 1.33 10.39 -25.93
CA GLY A 98 1.70 10.22 -27.34
C GLY A 98 1.60 8.77 -27.82
N PRO A 99 1.67 8.55 -29.13
CA PRO A 99 1.64 7.22 -29.74
C PRO A 99 2.71 6.28 -29.19
N GLY A 100 2.33 5.09 -28.75
CA GLY A 100 3.22 4.10 -28.16
C GLY A 100 3.81 4.47 -26.80
N ALA A 101 3.47 5.64 -26.25
CA ALA A 101 3.95 6.10 -24.96
C ALA A 101 3.13 5.54 -23.79
N GLU A 102 3.68 5.68 -22.59
CA GLU A 102 3.08 5.24 -21.33
C GLU A 102 3.23 6.35 -20.30
N ILE A 103 2.23 6.52 -19.44
CA ILE A 103 2.31 7.38 -18.26
C ILE A 103 2.01 6.55 -17.02
N GLU A 104 2.64 6.96 -15.91
CA GLU A 104 2.42 6.40 -14.60
C GLU A 104 1.74 7.44 -13.72
N ILE A 105 0.62 7.07 -13.11
CA ILE A 105 -0.11 7.89 -12.14
C ILE A 105 -0.07 7.18 -10.80
N ILE A 106 0.57 7.81 -9.81
CA ILE A 106 0.66 7.28 -8.46
C ILE A 106 -0.41 7.95 -7.60
N THR A 107 -1.32 7.14 -7.09
CA THR A 107 -2.39 7.57 -6.19
C THR A 107 -2.04 7.16 -4.78
N GLU A 108 -1.71 8.15 -3.93
CA GLU A 108 -1.57 7.96 -2.49
C GLU A 108 -2.88 8.35 -1.82
N SER A 109 -3.57 7.37 -1.24
CA SER A 109 -4.90 7.61 -0.73
C SER A 109 -4.95 8.07 0.72
N TYR A 110 -5.74 9.11 0.91
CA TYR A 110 -6.38 9.44 2.20
C TYR A 110 -7.89 9.17 2.19
N HIS A 111 -8.49 8.87 1.01
CA HIS A 111 -9.94 8.67 0.82
C HIS A 111 -10.26 7.73 -0.37
N VAL A 112 -11.49 7.42 -0.54
CA VAL A 112 -12.16 6.19 -0.96
C VAL A 112 -12.23 5.91 -2.46
N TYR A 113 -12.19 6.90 -3.37
CA TYR A 113 -12.39 6.66 -4.81
C TYR A 113 -11.55 7.58 -5.68
N TYR A 114 -11.08 7.06 -6.81
CA TYR A 114 -10.47 7.84 -7.89
C TYR A 114 -11.05 7.39 -9.23
N LEU A 115 -11.16 8.29 -10.16
CA LEU A 115 -11.64 8.04 -11.50
C LEU A 115 -10.53 8.37 -12.50
N ILE A 116 -10.18 7.41 -13.32
CA ILE A 116 -9.30 7.59 -14.48
C ILE A 116 -10.19 7.54 -15.71
N VAL A 117 -10.19 8.61 -16.50
CA VAL A 117 -10.91 8.67 -17.77
C VAL A 117 -9.89 8.71 -18.89
N VAL A 118 -10.05 7.82 -19.85
CA VAL A 118 -9.26 7.76 -21.09
C VAL A 118 -10.16 8.15 -22.26
N HIS A 119 -9.67 9.01 -23.14
CA HIS A 119 -10.44 9.60 -24.24
C HIS A 119 -9.65 9.60 -25.55
N ASN A 120 -10.35 9.24 -26.64
CA ASN A 120 -9.83 9.38 -27.98
C ASN A 120 -10.27 10.74 -28.57
N PRO A 121 -9.37 11.73 -28.70
CA PRO A 121 -9.71 13.06 -29.21
C PRO A 121 -9.90 13.13 -30.72
N SER A 122 -9.68 12.01 -31.43
CA SER A 122 -9.85 12.00 -32.90
C SER A 122 -11.31 12.21 -33.29
N THR A 123 -11.54 13.05 -34.26
CA THR A 123 -12.85 13.25 -34.89
C THR A 123 -12.99 12.49 -36.24
N THR A 124 -11.96 11.77 -36.64
CA THR A 124 -11.89 11.08 -37.93
C THR A 124 -12.63 9.75 -37.85
N ALA A 125 -13.64 9.58 -38.69
CA ALA A 125 -14.41 8.35 -38.74
C ALA A 125 -13.53 7.14 -39.08
N GLY A 126 -13.51 6.14 -38.14
CA GLY A 126 -12.72 4.92 -38.30
C GLY A 126 -11.41 4.89 -37.53
N ASP A 127 -11.00 6.00 -36.90
CA ASP A 127 -9.85 6.02 -35.99
C ASP A 127 -10.24 5.33 -34.70
N VAL A 128 -9.61 4.21 -34.43
CA VAL A 128 -9.84 3.40 -33.22
C VAL A 128 -8.55 3.33 -32.45
N LEU A 129 -8.58 3.89 -31.26
CA LEU A 129 -7.44 3.94 -30.35
C LEU A 129 -7.48 2.77 -29.37
N GLU A 130 -6.37 2.04 -29.22
CA GLU A 130 -6.25 0.95 -28.26
C GLU A 130 -5.45 1.41 -27.05
N VAL A 131 -6.01 1.22 -25.87
CA VAL A 131 -5.45 1.67 -24.58
C VAL A 131 -5.36 0.49 -23.63
N SER A 132 -4.24 0.38 -22.91
CA SER A 132 -4.09 -0.54 -21.78
C SER A 132 -3.98 0.27 -20.49
N VAL A 133 -4.81 -0.04 -19.53
CA VAL A 133 -4.74 0.46 -18.15
C VAL A 133 -4.37 -0.70 -17.26
N ASP A 134 -3.30 -0.56 -16.49
CA ASP A 134 -2.76 -1.58 -15.60
C ASP A 134 -2.62 -0.96 -14.21
N ASN A 135 -3.41 -1.44 -13.26
CA ASN A 135 -3.45 -0.93 -11.90
C ASN A 135 -2.74 -1.89 -10.95
N GLU A 136 -1.61 -1.47 -10.41
CA GLU A 136 -0.89 -2.16 -9.35
C GLU A 136 -1.31 -1.63 -7.99
N PHE A 137 -1.90 -2.48 -7.16
CA PHE A 137 -2.36 -2.13 -5.83
C PHE A 137 -1.35 -2.53 -4.76
N SER A 138 -0.90 -1.57 -3.95
CA SER A 138 -0.01 -1.78 -2.80
C SER A 138 -0.73 -1.47 -1.49
N GLU A 139 -1.11 -2.51 -0.74
CA GLU A 139 -1.78 -2.36 0.55
C GLU A 139 -0.80 -1.92 1.65
N ASN A 140 -1.19 -0.90 2.43
CA ASN A 140 -0.42 -0.48 3.60
C ASN A 140 -0.61 -1.41 4.78
N LYS A 141 0.36 -2.31 4.99
CA LYS A 141 0.36 -3.26 6.12
C LYS A 141 0.95 -2.69 7.42
N MET A 142 1.24 -1.39 7.48
CA MET A 142 1.86 -0.76 8.66
C MET A 142 1.06 -1.02 9.96
N TRP A 143 -0.27 -0.94 9.91
CA TRP A 143 -1.10 -1.22 11.07
C TRP A 143 -1.07 -2.67 11.52
N GLN A 144 -1.00 -3.61 10.59
CA GLN A 144 -0.83 -5.04 10.89
C GLN A 144 0.51 -5.29 11.57
N ALA A 145 1.60 -4.66 11.07
CA ALA A 145 2.92 -4.73 11.68
C ALA A 145 2.94 -4.16 13.11
N ILE A 146 2.29 -3.02 13.35
CA ILE A 146 2.16 -2.41 14.67
C ILE A 146 1.41 -3.35 15.63
N ILE A 147 0.25 -3.86 15.24
CA ILE A 147 -0.56 -4.75 16.08
C ILE A 147 0.21 -6.03 16.43
N LEU A 148 0.93 -6.63 15.46
CA LEU A 148 1.76 -7.82 15.68
C LEU A 148 2.99 -7.55 16.56
N SER A 149 3.50 -6.31 16.58
CA SER A 149 4.65 -5.93 17.41
C SER A 149 4.32 -5.77 18.90
N ILE A 150 3.08 -5.44 19.25
CA ILE A 150 2.65 -5.24 20.65
C ILE A 150 2.88 -6.48 21.52
N PRO A 151 2.46 -7.70 21.15
CA PRO A 151 2.71 -8.90 21.95
C PRO A 151 4.20 -9.18 22.16
N SER A 152 5.05 -8.92 21.17
CA SER A 152 6.49 -9.15 21.28
C SER A 152 7.17 -8.15 22.21
N LEU A 153 6.74 -6.89 22.21
CA LEU A 153 7.20 -5.89 23.17
C LEU A 153 6.81 -6.27 24.60
N TRP A 154 5.59 -6.76 24.82
CA TRP A 154 5.13 -7.26 26.12
C TRP A 154 5.93 -8.48 26.58
N MET A 155 6.17 -9.44 25.68
CA MET A 155 6.99 -10.62 25.98
C MET A 155 8.41 -10.23 26.39
N THR A 156 9.03 -9.32 25.63
CA THR A 156 10.38 -8.81 25.92
C THR A 156 10.44 -8.12 27.28
N ALA A 157 9.49 -7.25 27.58
CA ALA A 157 9.37 -6.58 28.86
C ALA A 157 9.19 -7.59 30.02
N TYR A 158 8.36 -8.62 29.83
CA TYR A 158 8.16 -9.68 30.82
C TYR A 158 9.43 -10.48 31.08
N VAL A 159 10.16 -10.88 30.04
CA VAL A 159 11.44 -11.59 30.16
C VAL A 159 12.46 -10.76 30.92
N LEU A 160 12.62 -9.49 30.56
CA LEU A 160 13.53 -8.57 31.27
C LEU A 160 13.14 -8.40 32.76
N TYR A 161 11.85 -8.29 33.05
CA TYR A 161 11.36 -8.24 34.43
C TYR A 161 11.71 -9.50 35.19
N ARG A 162 11.50 -10.68 34.61
CA ARG A 162 11.84 -11.98 35.22
C ARG A 162 13.33 -12.11 35.47
N LEU A 163 14.18 -11.74 34.52
CA LEU A 163 15.64 -11.77 34.67
C LEU A 163 16.09 -10.84 35.81
N LYS A 164 15.52 -9.62 35.86
CA LYS A 164 15.82 -8.69 36.96
C LYS A 164 15.45 -9.24 38.34
N ARG A 165 14.29 -9.90 38.45
CA ARG A 165 13.83 -10.53 39.68
C ARG A 165 14.71 -11.72 40.09
N LEU A 166 15.12 -12.57 39.14
CA LEU A 166 16.03 -13.69 39.42
C LEU A 166 17.37 -13.19 39.90
N LYS A 167 17.93 -12.13 39.29
CA LYS A 167 19.19 -11.52 39.71
C LYS A 167 19.09 -10.91 41.13
N ALA A 168 17.95 -10.33 41.50
CA ALA A 168 17.74 -9.81 42.84
C ALA A 168 17.69 -10.92 43.88
N ASN A 169 16.97 -12.02 43.58
CA ASN A 169 16.87 -13.17 44.48
C ASN A 169 18.23 -13.89 44.68
N SER A 170 19.03 -14.04 43.62
CA SER A 170 20.36 -14.66 43.73
C SER A 170 21.31 -13.84 44.60
N ARG A 171 21.23 -12.51 44.59
CA ARG A 171 22.01 -11.65 45.48
C ARG A 171 21.58 -11.82 46.94
N SER A 172 20.29 -11.88 47.24
CA SER A 172 19.78 -12.07 48.59
C SER A 172 20.20 -13.41 49.20
N ILE A 173 20.33 -14.48 48.40
CA ILE A 173 20.82 -15.78 48.82
C ILE A 173 22.32 -15.75 49.15
N LEU A 174 23.12 -15.02 48.33
CA LEU A 174 24.55 -14.86 48.58
C LEU A 174 24.82 -14.04 49.86
N ASP A 175 24.05 -12.99 50.11
CA ASP A 175 24.19 -12.13 51.26
C ASP A 175 23.67 -12.83 52.57
N SER A 176 22.80 -13.84 52.44
CA SER A 176 22.29 -14.63 53.57
C SER A 176 23.10 -15.88 53.89
N SER A 177 24.17 -16.15 53.18
CA SER A 177 25.09 -17.26 53.48
C SER A 177 25.89 -16.92 54.76
N PRO A 178 25.71 -17.67 55.86
CA PRO A 178 26.38 -17.34 57.09
C PRO A 178 27.89 -17.52 56.94
N SER A 179 28.64 -16.47 57.19
CA SER A 179 30.13 -16.43 57.21
C SER A 179 30.76 -17.23 58.36
N HIS A 180 30.09 -18.19 58.94
CA HIS A 180 30.50 -18.91 60.18
C HIS A 180 30.95 -20.36 59.95
N LEU A 181 31.36 -20.75 58.78
CA LEU A 181 31.81 -22.14 58.55
C LEU A 181 33.35 -22.28 58.42
N TRP A 182 34.14 -21.30 58.91
CA TRP A 182 35.57 -21.49 59.10
C TRP A 182 35.84 -21.51 60.61
N VAL A 183 35.53 -22.64 61.27
CA VAL A 183 36.12 -22.99 62.57
C VAL A 183 37.43 -23.69 62.23
N GLU A 184 38.56 -23.04 62.56
CA GLU A 184 39.85 -23.66 62.60
C GLU A 184 39.83 -24.76 63.68
N GLU A 185 40.10 -26.01 63.30
CA GLU A 185 40.54 -27.06 64.23
C GLU A 185 42.07 -26.99 64.26
N GLU A 186 42.61 -26.59 65.41
CA GLU A 186 43.96 -26.86 65.84
C GLU A 186 44.13 -28.31 66.31
#